data_7d01f09708497aedb36a8dcf9adab3a0
#
_entry.id   7d01f09708497aedb36a8dcf9adab3a0
#
_cell.length_a   1.000
_cell.length_b   1.000
_cell.length_c   1.000
_cell.angle_alpha   90.00
_cell.angle_beta   90.00
_cell.angle_gamma   90.00
#
_symmetry.space_group_name_H-M   'P 1'
#
loop_
_entity.id
_entity.type
_entity.pdbx_description
1 polymer ?
#
loop_
_entity_poly.entity_id
_entity_poly.type
_entity_poly.pdbx_seq_one_letter_code
_entity_poly.pdbx_strand_id
1 'polypeptide(L)'
;SKTEIINELSDKKKFVFEDDTEINFDEEKFKSIKVKDILLKIFNSETHSSIEFIKIPKNNQELAFKLKSSDKPFALAKFGDISGWIKEKLSGYEPNAQWDDESNFKKLNEEDSSINILMGSRSFYEGWDSNRPNVILYINIGTGTDSKKFILQSVGRGVRIEPVKNKKVRLKKLLGDKIISEKDYLEIKDLIQPLESLFLYGTNAENLREVIKTMKDEKSEEYPLGD
;
A
#
# COMPACT_ATOMS: atom_id res chain seq x y z
N SER A 1 19.56 1.49 10.78
CA SER A 1 20.41 1.34 9.57
C SER A 1 19.96 0.15 8.74
N LYS A 2 20.45 0.02 7.47
CA LYS A 2 20.17 -1.16 6.62
C LYS A 2 20.59 -2.46 7.33
N THR A 3 21.72 -2.44 8.03
CA THR A 3 22.24 -3.58 8.80
C THR A 3 21.29 -4.01 9.92
N GLU A 4 20.72 -3.08 10.66
CA GLU A 4 19.74 -3.38 11.71
C GLU A 4 18.48 -4.02 11.14
N ILE A 5 17.97 -3.49 10.01
CA ILE A 5 16.81 -4.06 9.34
C ILE A 5 17.11 -5.48 8.85
N ILE A 6 18.30 -5.72 8.26
CA ILE A 6 18.72 -7.05 7.82
C ILE A 6 18.77 -8.01 9.00
N ASN A 7 19.40 -7.61 10.11
CA ASN A 7 19.50 -8.44 11.31
C ASN A 7 18.11 -8.79 11.87
N GLU A 8 17.21 -7.79 11.95
CA GLU A 8 15.85 -8.02 12.42
C GLU A 8 15.04 -8.95 11.52
N LEU A 9 15.22 -8.84 10.20
CA LEU A 9 14.54 -9.72 9.23
C LEU A 9 15.15 -11.12 9.22
N SER A 10 16.46 -11.25 9.42
CA SER A 10 17.15 -12.56 9.47
C SER A 10 16.79 -13.36 10.73
N ASP A 11 16.52 -12.69 11.85
CA ASP A 11 16.07 -13.32 13.09
C ASP A 11 14.64 -13.84 13.01
N LYS A 12 13.80 -13.23 12.17
CA LYS A 12 12.44 -13.70 11.89
C LYS A 12 12.50 -14.74 10.78
N LYS A 13 12.73 -16.00 11.17
CA LYS A 13 12.99 -17.11 10.25
C LYS A 13 11.93 -17.34 9.16
N LYS A 14 10.70 -16.82 9.33
CA LYS A 14 9.61 -17.02 8.35
C LYS A 14 8.55 -15.93 8.50
N PHE A 15 8.13 -15.35 7.37
CA PHE A 15 6.87 -14.62 7.30
C PHE A 15 5.76 -15.64 7.08
N VAL A 16 4.79 -15.68 7.97
CA VAL A 16 3.66 -16.60 7.90
C VAL A 16 2.42 -15.80 7.52
N PHE A 17 1.75 -16.23 6.47
CA PHE A 17 0.42 -15.71 6.12
C PHE A 17 -0.64 -16.22 7.10
N GLU A 18 -1.79 -15.64 7.02
CA GLU A 18 -2.92 -16.02 7.85
C GLU A 18 -3.41 -17.45 7.62
N ASP A 19 -3.16 -18.01 6.44
CA ASP A 19 -3.46 -19.41 6.06
C ASP A 19 -2.29 -20.36 6.33
N ASP A 20 -1.34 -19.95 7.19
CA ASP A 20 -0.11 -20.67 7.51
C ASP A 20 0.85 -20.87 6.31
N THR A 21 0.60 -20.25 5.18
CA THR A 21 1.53 -20.24 4.06
C THR A 21 2.76 -19.41 4.42
N GLU A 22 3.95 -19.94 4.17
CA GLU A 22 5.21 -19.25 4.42
C GLU A 22 5.67 -18.46 3.20
N ILE A 23 6.11 -17.21 3.40
CA ILE A 23 6.83 -16.45 2.38
C ILE A 23 8.31 -16.72 2.53
N ASN A 24 8.94 -17.21 1.47
CA ASN A 24 10.39 -17.25 1.38
C ASN A 24 10.90 -15.83 1.14
N PHE A 25 11.50 -15.25 2.16
CA PHE A 25 12.19 -13.98 2.06
C PHE A 25 13.59 -14.22 1.47
N ASP A 26 13.81 -13.69 0.26
CA ASP A 26 15.12 -13.75 -0.38
C ASP A 26 16.07 -12.72 0.28
N GLU A 27 16.80 -13.19 1.29
CA GLU A 27 17.74 -12.36 2.07
C GLU A 27 18.85 -11.79 1.20
N GLU A 28 19.38 -12.56 0.24
CA GLU A 28 20.43 -12.11 -0.67
C GLU A 28 19.93 -10.99 -1.60
N LYS A 29 18.72 -11.14 -2.12
CA LYS A 29 18.08 -10.10 -2.90
C LYS A 29 17.87 -8.83 -2.09
N PHE A 30 17.41 -8.95 -0.84
CA PHE A 30 17.25 -7.80 0.04
C PHE A 30 18.59 -7.12 0.36
N LYS A 31 19.65 -7.89 0.62
CA LYS A 31 21.00 -7.37 0.84
C LYS A 31 21.53 -6.62 -0.39
N SER A 32 21.15 -7.03 -1.58
CA SER A 32 21.58 -6.40 -2.84
C SER A 32 20.92 -5.03 -3.10
N ILE A 33 19.77 -4.73 -2.48
CA ILE A 33 19.06 -3.46 -2.65
C ILE A 33 19.93 -2.28 -2.18
N LYS A 34 20.18 -1.34 -3.06
CA LYS A 34 20.92 -0.11 -2.76
C LYS A 34 19.97 1.02 -2.37
N VAL A 35 20.47 1.99 -1.60
CA VAL A 35 19.71 3.20 -1.27
C VAL A 35 19.20 3.91 -2.53
N LYS A 36 20.01 3.95 -3.59
CA LYS A 36 19.61 4.51 -4.89
C LYS A 36 18.38 3.82 -5.47
N ASP A 37 18.27 2.50 -5.33
CA ASP A 37 17.11 1.75 -5.83
C ASP A 37 15.84 2.12 -5.07
N ILE A 38 15.94 2.29 -3.75
CA ILE A 38 14.83 2.75 -2.91
C ILE A 38 14.42 4.18 -3.30
N LEU A 39 15.38 5.09 -3.44
CA LEU A 39 15.11 6.47 -3.85
C LEU A 39 14.41 6.51 -5.20
N LEU A 40 14.90 5.75 -6.17
CA LEU A 40 14.33 5.73 -7.52
C LEU A 40 12.92 5.10 -7.54
N LYS A 41 12.74 3.96 -6.88
CA LYS A 41 11.49 3.18 -6.95
C LYS A 41 10.37 3.73 -6.08
N ILE A 42 10.70 4.31 -4.92
CA ILE A 42 9.70 4.81 -3.98
C ILE A 42 9.54 6.32 -4.09
N PHE A 43 10.65 7.07 -4.21
CA PHE A 43 10.65 8.52 -4.15
C PHE A 43 10.82 9.20 -5.52
N ASN A 44 10.85 8.42 -6.60
CA ASN A 44 11.01 8.92 -7.99
C ASN A 44 12.25 9.79 -8.20
N SER A 45 13.33 9.52 -7.48
CA SER A 45 14.57 10.31 -7.56
C SER A 45 15.79 9.42 -7.47
N GLU A 46 16.83 9.76 -8.22
CA GLU A 46 18.14 9.09 -8.11
C GLU A 46 18.99 9.60 -6.94
N THR A 47 18.67 10.77 -6.41
CA THR A 47 19.46 11.45 -5.40
C THR A 47 18.61 11.87 -4.21
N HIS A 48 19.24 11.90 -3.04
CA HIS A 48 18.62 12.41 -1.83
C HIS A 48 18.49 13.93 -1.88
N SER A 49 17.34 14.46 -1.47
CA SER A 49 17.10 15.90 -1.31
C SER A 49 15.99 16.14 -0.28
N SER A 50 15.70 17.41 0.03
CA SER A 50 14.57 17.77 0.89
C SER A 50 13.25 17.41 0.24
N ILE A 51 12.24 17.20 1.09
CA ILE A 51 10.86 16.97 0.67
C ILE A 51 10.18 18.33 0.51
N GLU A 52 9.51 18.50 -0.61
CA GLU A 52 8.62 19.62 -0.90
C GLU A 52 7.17 19.13 -0.92
N PHE A 53 6.22 20.00 -0.59
CA PHE A 53 4.81 19.70 -0.73
C PHE A 53 4.12 20.60 -1.75
N ILE A 54 3.15 20.05 -2.47
CA ILE A 54 2.36 20.70 -3.52
C ILE A 54 0.92 20.74 -3.05
N LYS A 55 0.33 21.93 -3.00
CA LYS A 55 -1.10 22.10 -2.77
C LYS A 55 -1.85 21.95 -4.08
N ILE A 56 -3.04 21.37 -4.03
CA ILE A 56 -3.93 21.29 -5.18
C ILE A 56 -5.04 22.34 -5.00
N PRO A 57 -5.04 23.43 -5.77
CA PRO A 57 -5.91 24.60 -5.51
C PRO A 57 -7.39 24.26 -5.51
N LYS A 58 -7.80 23.35 -6.38
CA LYS A 58 -9.22 22.93 -6.53
C LYS A 58 -9.62 21.85 -5.52
N ASN A 59 -8.70 21.36 -4.70
CA ASN A 59 -8.97 20.31 -3.72
C ASN A 59 -8.25 20.59 -2.40
N ASN A 60 -8.91 21.31 -1.51
CA ASN A 60 -8.38 21.71 -0.21
C ASN A 60 -8.15 20.54 0.76
N GLN A 61 -8.40 19.30 0.37
CA GLN A 61 -8.20 18.11 1.18
C GLN A 61 -7.05 17.24 0.68
N GLU A 62 -6.38 17.65 -0.40
CA GLU A 62 -5.32 16.87 -1.04
C GLU A 62 -3.99 17.62 -1.02
N LEU A 63 -2.93 16.89 -0.71
CA LEU A 63 -1.55 17.36 -0.67
C LEU A 63 -0.65 16.33 -1.32
N ALA A 64 0.20 16.75 -2.25
CA ALA A 64 1.20 15.90 -2.85
C ALA A 64 2.59 16.18 -2.27
N PHE A 65 3.46 15.17 -2.25
CA PHE A 65 4.86 15.30 -1.79
C PHE A 65 5.79 14.81 -2.88
N LYS A 66 6.87 15.56 -3.09
CA LYS A 66 7.96 15.21 -3.97
C LYS A 66 9.31 15.47 -3.31
N LEU A 67 10.36 14.87 -3.83
CA LEU A 67 11.72 15.33 -3.53
C LEU A 67 12.07 16.54 -4.40
N LYS A 68 12.84 17.48 -3.87
CA LYS A 68 13.33 18.65 -4.61
C LYS A 68 14.14 18.27 -5.86
N SER A 69 14.78 17.11 -5.81
CA SER A 69 15.54 16.51 -6.93
C SER A 69 14.67 15.75 -7.95
N SER A 70 13.35 15.76 -7.82
CA SER A 70 12.42 15.08 -8.73
C SER A 70 11.29 16.00 -9.15
N ASP A 71 10.83 15.88 -10.39
CA ASP A 71 9.65 16.58 -10.88
C ASP A 71 8.35 15.82 -10.59
N LYS A 72 8.46 14.53 -10.18
CA LYS A 72 7.31 13.66 -9.96
C LYS A 72 6.99 13.52 -8.47
N PRO A 73 5.72 13.71 -8.04
CA PRO A 73 5.31 13.40 -6.68
C PRO A 73 5.41 11.89 -6.43
N PHE A 74 5.81 11.51 -5.23
CA PHE A 74 5.87 10.11 -4.80
C PHE A 74 4.77 9.74 -3.80
N ALA A 75 4.18 10.74 -3.14
CA ALA A 75 3.18 10.51 -2.11
C ALA A 75 2.03 11.49 -2.20
N LEU A 76 0.85 11.02 -1.80
CA LEU A 76 -0.35 11.84 -1.62
C LEU A 76 -0.87 11.71 -0.20
N ALA A 77 -1.36 12.82 0.34
CA ALA A 77 -2.09 12.86 1.60
C ALA A 77 -3.48 13.45 1.39
N LYS A 78 -4.48 12.86 2.09
CA LYS A 78 -5.85 13.37 2.11
C LYS A 78 -6.35 13.50 3.55
N PHE A 79 -6.61 14.75 3.96
CA PHE A 79 -7.08 15.08 5.30
C PHE A 79 -8.26 16.05 5.23
N GLY A 80 -9.09 16.09 6.28
CA GLY A 80 -10.22 17.02 6.36
C GLY A 80 -9.80 18.48 6.42
N ASP A 81 -8.77 18.82 7.19
CA ASP A 81 -8.20 20.18 7.31
C ASP A 81 -6.71 20.20 6.98
N ILE A 82 -6.41 20.32 5.71
CA ILE A 82 -5.03 20.44 5.22
C ILE A 82 -4.35 21.75 5.66
N SER A 83 -5.10 22.85 5.71
CA SER A 83 -4.52 24.16 6.02
C SER A 83 -4.03 24.25 7.46
N GLY A 84 -4.80 23.71 8.41
CA GLY A 84 -4.38 23.58 9.81
C GLY A 84 -3.20 22.61 9.95
N TRP A 85 -3.27 21.47 9.30
CA TRP A 85 -2.22 20.45 9.33
C TRP A 85 -0.88 20.95 8.77
N ILE A 86 -0.89 21.71 7.66
CA ILE A 86 0.33 22.31 7.10
C ILE A 86 0.98 23.25 8.11
N LYS A 87 0.20 24.16 8.72
CA LYS A 87 0.73 25.11 9.68
C LYS A 87 1.34 24.42 10.90
N GLU A 88 0.71 23.37 11.36
CA GLU A 88 1.13 22.67 12.59
C GLU A 88 2.29 21.67 12.33
N LYS A 89 2.23 20.91 11.25
CA LYS A 89 3.12 19.76 11.05
C LYS A 89 4.16 19.96 9.93
N LEU A 90 3.93 20.88 9.00
CA LEU A 90 4.82 21.11 7.84
C LEU A 90 5.57 22.45 7.89
N SER A 91 5.68 23.08 9.05
CA SER A 91 6.40 24.35 9.20
C SER A 91 7.89 24.30 8.79
N GLY A 92 8.49 23.11 8.76
CA GLY A 92 9.87 22.88 8.32
C GLY A 92 10.02 22.42 6.86
N TYR A 93 8.93 22.32 6.11
CA TYR A 93 8.94 21.88 4.72
C TYR A 93 8.70 23.04 3.77
N GLU A 94 9.35 23.00 2.62
CA GLU A 94 9.20 24.05 1.59
C GLU A 94 7.92 23.80 0.76
N PRO A 95 7.04 24.82 0.61
CA PRO A 95 5.94 24.74 -0.35
C PRO A 95 6.51 24.87 -1.76
N ASN A 96 6.11 23.96 -2.65
CA ASN A 96 6.41 24.09 -4.06
C ASN A 96 5.36 24.99 -4.72
N ALA A 97 5.83 25.96 -5.53
CA ALA A 97 4.96 26.91 -6.24
C ALA A 97 4.30 26.32 -7.49
N GLN A 98 4.66 25.11 -7.89
CA GLN A 98 3.99 24.40 -8.98
C GLN A 98 2.62 23.96 -8.52
N TRP A 99 1.61 24.32 -9.30
CA TRP A 99 0.21 24.03 -9.02
C TRP A 99 -0.24 22.91 -9.96
N ASP A 100 -0.66 21.79 -9.39
CA ASP A 100 -1.36 20.77 -10.16
C ASP A 100 -2.86 21.11 -10.13
N ASP A 101 -3.45 21.34 -11.29
CA ASP A 101 -4.86 21.73 -11.39
C ASP A 101 -5.82 20.56 -11.21
N GLU A 102 -5.32 19.33 -11.30
CA GLU A 102 -6.11 18.12 -11.21
C GLU A 102 -5.73 17.26 -9.99
N SER A 103 -6.73 16.57 -9.44
CA SER A 103 -6.54 15.63 -8.34
C SER A 103 -5.68 14.44 -8.79
N ASN A 104 -4.54 14.24 -8.12
CA ASN A 104 -3.68 13.08 -8.34
C ASN A 104 -4.35 11.75 -7.91
N PHE A 105 -5.36 11.81 -7.03
CA PHE A 105 -6.14 10.62 -6.67
C PHE A 105 -6.93 10.04 -7.85
N LYS A 106 -7.37 10.87 -8.80
CA LYS A 106 -8.06 10.39 -10.00
C LYS A 106 -7.12 9.64 -10.95
N LYS A 107 -5.83 9.96 -10.91
CA LYS A 107 -4.78 9.40 -11.77
C LYS A 107 -4.06 8.21 -11.14
N LEU A 108 -4.47 7.73 -9.97
CA LEU A 108 -3.76 6.64 -9.27
C LEU A 108 -3.65 5.34 -10.07
N ASN A 109 -4.63 5.03 -10.92
CA ASN A 109 -4.67 3.80 -11.71
C ASN A 109 -4.09 3.97 -13.12
N GLU A 110 -3.60 5.15 -13.49
CA GLU A 110 -2.92 5.37 -14.74
C GLU A 110 -1.56 4.67 -14.74
N GLU A 111 -1.13 4.18 -15.89
CA GLU A 111 0.12 3.39 -16.03
C GLU A 111 1.37 4.21 -15.68
N ASP A 112 1.32 5.52 -15.89
CA ASP A 112 2.39 6.48 -15.61
C ASP A 112 2.29 7.13 -14.23
N SER A 113 1.33 6.72 -13.40
CA SER A 113 1.17 7.24 -12.05
C SER A 113 2.43 7.04 -11.22
N SER A 114 2.99 8.14 -10.75
CA SER A 114 4.22 8.19 -9.97
C SER A 114 4.01 7.99 -8.47
N ILE A 115 2.76 7.87 -8.02
CA ILE A 115 2.42 7.81 -6.60
C ILE A 115 2.65 6.42 -6.04
N ASN A 116 3.50 6.32 -5.02
CA ASN A 116 3.86 5.07 -4.35
C ASN A 116 3.38 5.01 -2.90
N ILE A 117 3.10 6.16 -2.27
CA ILE A 117 2.66 6.26 -0.87
C ILE A 117 1.37 7.05 -0.80
N LEU A 118 0.38 6.48 -0.11
CA LEU A 118 -0.87 7.17 0.22
C LEU A 118 -0.98 7.34 1.74
N MET A 119 -1.31 8.53 2.17
CA MET A 119 -1.51 8.88 3.57
C MET A 119 -2.88 9.50 3.78
N GLY A 120 -3.53 9.17 4.88
CA GLY A 120 -4.83 9.76 5.17
C GLY A 120 -5.38 9.46 6.55
N SER A 121 -6.40 10.21 6.93
CA SER A 121 -7.22 9.95 8.09
C SER A 121 -8.36 8.96 7.77
N ARG A 122 -9.25 8.72 8.74
CA ARG A 122 -10.41 7.82 8.56
C ARG A 122 -11.30 8.16 7.36
N SER A 123 -11.41 9.42 6.98
CA SER A 123 -12.17 9.85 5.79
C SER A 123 -11.48 9.51 4.46
N PHE A 124 -10.23 9.07 4.52
CA PHE A 124 -9.43 8.74 3.34
C PHE A 124 -9.99 7.57 2.53
N TYR A 125 -10.59 6.57 3.18
CA TYR A 125 -11.12 5.39 2.49
C TYR A 125 -12.42 5.67 1.69
N GLU A 126 -13.04 6.83 1.88
CA GLU A 126 -14.19 7.24 1.11
C GLU A 126 -13.72 7.85 -0.22
N GLY A 127 -14.16 7.27 -1.33
CA GLY A 127 -14.08 7.89 -2.65
C GLY A 127 -12.83 7.62 -3.50
N TRP A 128 -11.93 6.70 -3.13
CA TRP A 128 -10.87 6.26 -4.03
C TRP A 128 -10.99 4.78 -4.36
N ASP A 129 -10.63 4.41 -5.57
CA ASP A 129 -10.64 3.05 -6.06
C ASP A 129 -9.31 2.77 -6.77
N SER A 130 -8.51 1.87 -6.23
CA SER A 130 -7.24 1.46 -6.82
C SER A 130 -6.92 0.00 -6.47
N ASN A 131 -6.35 -0.72 -7.43
CA ASN A 131 -5.84 -2.07 -7.27
C ASN A 131 -4.32 -2.11 -6.99
N ARG A 132 -3.69 -0.94 -6.77
CA ARG A 132 -2.26 -0.83 -6.52
C ARG A 132 -1.82 -1.07 -5.07
N PRO A 133 -2.60 -0.71 -4.02
CA PRO A 133 -2.15 -0.89 -2.64
C PRO A 133 -1.98 -2.37 -2.29
N ASN A 134 -0.78 -2.75 -1.87
CA ASN A 134 -0.46 -4.07 -1.36
C ASN A 134 0.17 -4.05 0.04
N VAL A 135 0.40 -2.85 0.58
CA VAL A 135 0.87 -2.65 1.96
C VAL A 135 0.01 -1.61 2.64
N ILE A 136 -0.51 -1.90 3.81
CA ILE A 136 -1.25 -0.95 4.65
C ILE A 136 -0.58 -0.88 6.02
N LEU A 137 -0.21 0.32 6.43
CA LEU A 137 0.30 0.61 7.77
C LEU A 137 -0.74 1.41 8.56
N TYR A 138 -1.25 0.82 9.63
CA TYR A 138 -2.18 1.46 10.56
C TYR A 138 -1.41 2.10 11.71
N ILE A 139 -1.52 3.41 11.85
CA ILE A 139 -0.85 4.18 12.91
C ILE A 139 -1.90 4.65 13.90
N ASN A 140 -1.72 4.29 15.18
CA ASN A 140 -2.59 4.71 16.30
C ASN A 140 -4.09 4.42 16.07
N ILE A 141 -4.42 3.27 15.49
CA ILE A 141 -5.80 2.82 15.37
C ILE A 141 -6.30 2.31 16.72
N GLY A 142 -7.42 2.88 17.18
CA GLY A 142 -8.11 2.44 18.39
C GLY A 142 -8.79 1.08 18.24
N THR A 143 -9.41 0.61 19.35
CA THR A 143 -10.08 -0.71 19.44
C THR A 143 -11.59 -0.65 19.17
N GLY A 144 -12.17 0.54 19.01
CA GLY A 144 -13.62 0.73 18.89
C GLY A 144 -14.20 0.19 17.57
N THR A 145 -15.53 0.07 17.52
CA THR A 145 -16.29 -0.42 16.35
C THR A 145 -15.94 0.33 15.07
N ASP A 146 -15.75 1.65 15.15
CA ASP A 146 -15.36 2.46 13.98
C ASP A 146 -13.97 2.11 13.45
N SER A 147 -13.04 1.74 14.35
CA SER A 147 -11.71 1.28 13.96
C SER A 147 -11.78 -0.07 13.25
N LYS A 148 -12.61 -0.98 13.74
CA LYS A 148 -12.87 -2.28 13.08
C LYS A 148 -13.44 -2.07 11.68
N LYS A 149 -14.47 -1.24 11.52
CA LYS A 149 -15.04 -0.91 10.19
C LYS A 149 -14.00 -0.31 9.25
N PHE A 150 -13.16 0.60 9.77
CA PHE A 150 -12.09 1.22 8.98
C PHE A 150 -11.08 0.18 8.47
N ILE A 151 -10.62 -0.73 9.33
CA ILE A 151 -9.70 -1.81 8.94
C ILE A 151 -10.35 -2.69 7.86
N LEU A 152 -11.59 -3.15 8.09
CA LEU A 152 -12.34 -3.99 7.15
C LEU A 152 -12.46 -3.34 5.76
N GLN A 153 -12.83 -2.06 5.71
CA GLN A 153 -13.00 -1.34 4.46
C GLN A 153 -11.68 -1.13 3.72
N SER A 154 -10.60 -0.82 4.46
CA SER A 154 -9.27 -0.64 3.86
C SER A 154 -8.67 -1.96 3.37
N VAL A 155 -8.86 -3.06 4.10
CA VAL A 155 -8.48 -4.40 3.65
C VAL A 155 -9.22 -4.76 2.37
N GLY A 156 -10.53 -4.55 2.32
CA GLY A 156 -11.35 -4.81 1.12
C GLY A 156 -10.88 -4.04 -0.12
N ARG A 157 -10.19 -2.91 0.05
CA ARG A 157 -9.56 -2.18 -1.07
C ARG A 157 -8.20 -2.73 -1.44
N GLY A 158 -7.39 -3.13 -0.47
CA GLY A 158 -6.05 -3.65 -0.70
C GLY A 158 -6.01 -5.07 -1.30
N VAL A 159 -7.09 -5.85 -1.19
CA VAL A 159 -7.17 -7.19 -1.80
C VAL A 159 -7.58 -7.20 -3.27
N ARG A 160 -7.63 -6.05 -3.92
CA ARG A 160 -7.95 -5.94 -5.34
C ARG A 160 -6.74 -6.26 -6.19
N ILE A 161 -6.56 -7.53 -6.48
CA ILE A 161 -5.43 -8.05 -7.26
C ILE A 161 -5.74 -8.06 -8.75
N GLU A 162 -4.72 -7.73 -9.55
CA GLU A 162 -4.79 -7.74 -11.02
C GLU A 162 -3.44 -8.19 -11.61
N PRO A 163 -3.09 -9.48 -11.49
CA PRO A 163 -1.80 -10.00 -11.98
C PRO A 163 -1.69 -9.93 -13.51
N VAL A 164 -2.81 -9.93 -14.20
CA VAL A 164 -2.92 -9.73 -15.65
C VAL A 164 -3.92 -8.60 -15.90
N LYS A 165 -3.56 -7.64 -16.75
CA LYS A 165 -4.38 -6.46 -17.06
C LYS A 165 -5.83 -6.85 -17.38
N ASN A 166 -6.78 -6.19 -16.71
CA ASN A 166 -8.22 -6.44 -16.79
C ASN A 166 -8.69 -7.82 -16.30
N LYS A 167 -7.85 -8.55 -15.57
CA LYS A 167 -8.20 -9.85 -14.96
C LYS A 167 -8.04 -9.77 -13.45
N LYS A 168 -9.10 -9.35 -12.77
CA LYS A 168 -9.13 -9.13 -11.30
C LYS A 168 -9.28 -10.45 -10.53
N VAL A 169 -8.42 -11.41 -10.81
CA VAL A 169 -8.38 -12.72 -10.16
C VAL A 169 -6.95 -13.18 -9.97
N ARG A 170 -6.71 -14.08 -9.03
CA ARG A 170 -5.37 -14.61 -8.75
C ARG A 170 -4.82 -15.42 -9.92
N LEU A 171 -3.50 -15.46 -10.04
CA LEU A 171 -2.77 -16.18 -11.08
C LEU A 171 -3.18 -17.66 -11.16
N LYS A 172 -3.36 -18.31 -9.99
CA LYS A 172 -3.84 -19.70 -9.91
C LYS A 172 -5.22 -19.89 -10.57
N LYS A 173 -6.11 -18.90 -10.44
CA LYS A 173 -7.43 -18.92 -11.09
C LYS A 173 -7.28 -18.77 -12.61
N LEU A 174 -6.37 -17.90 -13.07
CA LEU A 174 -6.09 -17.72 -14.49
C LEU A 174 -5.54 -19.00 -15.14
N LEU A 175 -4.73 -19.78 -14.41
CA LEU A 175 -4.31 -21.11 -14.85
C LEU A 175 -5.49 -22.07 -14.94
N GLY A 176 -6.34 -22.13 -13.91
CA GLY A 176 -7.53 -22.98 -13.91
C GLY A 176 -8.49 -22.66 -15.06
N ASP A 177 -8.66 -21.39 -15.38
CA ASP A 177 -9.48 -20.91 -16.50
C ASP A 177 -8.76 -21.01 -17.86
N LYS A 178 -7.56 -21.57 -17.91
CA LYS A 178 -6.72 -21.73 -19.12
C LYS A 178 -6.40 -20.42 -19.86
N ILE A 179 -6.36 -19.30 -19.12
CA ILE A 179 -5.99 -17.98 -19.66
C ILE A 179 -4.48 -17.86 -19.78
N ILE A 180 -3.73 -18.51 -18.89
CA ILE A 180 -2.27 -18.62 -18.93
C ILE A 180 -1.88 -20.09 -19.04
N SER A 181 -0.68 -20.35 -19.60
CA SER A 181 -0.15 -21.71 -19.69
C SER A 181 0.45 -22.15 -18.36
N GLU A 182 0.57 -23.46 -18.15
CA GLU A 182 1.25 -24.03 -16.98
C GLU A 182 2.73 -23.60 -16.92
N LYS A 183 3.37 -23.50 -18.07
CA LYS A 183 4.74 -23.02 -18.20
C LYS A 183 4.88 -21.59 -17.66
N ASP A 184 4.05 -20.67 -18.16
CA ASP A 184 4.08 -19.26 -17.72
C ASP A 184 3.76 -19.15 -16.21
N TYR A 185 2.78 -19.94 -15.74
CA TYR A 185 2.46 -20.00 -14.31
C TYR A 185 3.67 -20.39 -13.46
N LEU A 186 4.38 -21.46 -13.83
CA LEU A 186 5.55 -21.93 -13.07
C LEU A 186 6.71 -20.94 -13.07
N GLU A 187 6.88 -20.19 -14.17
CA GLU A 187 7.92 -19.18 -14.29
C GLU A 187 7.68 -17.96 -13.38
N ILE A 188 6.41 -17.56 -13.18
CA ILE A 188 6.10 -16.30 -12.52
C ILE A 188 5.45 -16.43 -11.15
N LYS A 189 4.96 -17.61 -10.74
CA LYS A 189 4.18 -17.82 -9.51
C LYS A 189 4.86 -17.28 -8.24
N ASP A 190 6.17 -17.48 -8.09
CA ASP A 190 6.92 -17.06 -6.92
C ASP A 190 7.21 -15.55 -6.95
N LEU A 191 7.31 -14.96 -8.14
CA LEU A 191 7.51 -13.52 -8.34
C LEU A 191 6.22 -12.72 -8.11
N ILE A 192 5.07 -13.31 -8.47
CA ILE A 192 3.78 -12.64 -8.37
C ILE A 192 3.17 -12.71 -6.97
N GLN A 193 3.58 -13.69 -6.14
CA GLN A 193 3.02 -13.90 -4.81
C GLN A 193 2.99 -12.63 -3.94
N PRO A 194 4.06 -11.83 -3.85
CA PRO A 194 4.01 -10.57 -3.09
C PRO A 194 3.01 -9.56 -3.65
N LEU A 195 2.78 -9.55 -4.97
CA LEU A 195 1.81 -8.67 -5.63
C LEU A 195 0.37 -9.14 -5.44
N GLU A 196 0.17 -10.42 -5.19
CA GLU A 196 -1.13 -11.02 -4.84
C GLU A 196 -1.41 -11.04 -3.33
N SER A 197 -0.52 -10.46 -2.55
CA SER A 197 -0.60 -10.43 -1.09
C SER A 197 -0.87 -9.02 -0.60
N LEU A 198 -1.69 -8.90 0.43
CA LEU A 198 -1.88 -7.67 1.16
C LEU A 198 -1.14 -7.77 2.49
N PHE A 199 -0.15 -6.91 2.68
CA PHE A 199 0.62 -6.85 3.91
C PHE A 199 0.04 -5.82 4.85
N LEU A 200 -0.32 -6.24 6.07
CA LEU A 200 -0.93 -5.39 7.07
C LEU A 200 0.02 -5.19 8.25
N TYR A 201 0.30 -3.95 8.57
CA TYR A 201 1.10 -3.56 9.71
C TYR A 201 0.32 -2.62 10.61
N GLY A 202 0.53 -2.69 11.91
CA GLY A 202 -0.13 -1.80 12.86
C GLY A 202 0.77 -1.49 14.05
N THR A 203 0.71 -0.26 14.55
CA THR A 203 1.36 0.11 15.82
C THR A 203 0.74 -0.60 17.02
N ASN A 204 -0.50 -1.10 16.86
CA ASN A 204 -1.16 -2.02 17.80
C ASN A 204 -1.51 -3.32 17.07
N ALA A 205 -0.62 -4.31 17.16
CA ALA A 205 -0.76 -5.59 16.48
C ALA A 205 -1.92 -6.44 17.01
N GLU A 206 -2.27 -6.33 18.30
CA GLU A 206 -3.36 -7.11 18.90
C GLU A 206 -4.72 -6.70 18.32
N ASN A 207 -4.98 -5.40 18.22
CA ASN A 207 -6.20 -4.91 17.60
C ASN A 207 -6.36 -5.38 16.16
N LEU A 208 -5.27 -5.35 15.41
CA LEU A 208 -5.27 -5.79 14.02
C LEU A 208 -5.58 -7.29 13.92
N ARG A 209 -4.96 -8.12 14.76
CA ARG A 209 -5.21 -9.56 14.81
C ARG A 209 -6.66 -9.88 15.19
N GLU A 210 -7.23 -9.17 16.18
CA GLU A 210 -8.63 -9.35 16.58
C GLU A 210 -9.60 -9.07 15.43
N VAL A 211 -9.38 -7.98 14.68
CA VAL A 211 -10.22 -7.65 13.52
C VAL A 211 -10.11 -8.70 12.42
N ILE A 212 -8.89 -9.14 12.11
CA ILE A 212 -8.65 -10.17 11.10
C ILE A 212 -9.30 -11.50 11.51
N LYS A 213 -9.20 -11.87 12.80
CA LYS A 213 -9.88 -13.07 13.33
C LYS A 213 -11.39 -12.98 13.16
N THR A 214 -12.00 -11.85 13.50
CA THR A 214 -13.46 -11.64 13.29
C THR A 214 -13.85 -11.83 11.83
N MET A 215 -13.01 -11.36 10.89
CA MET A 215 -13.26 -11.57 9.44
C MET A 215 -13.24 -13.04 9.03
N LYS A 216 -12.40 -13.86 9.67
CA LYS A 216 -12.34 -15.30 9.40
C LYS A 216 -13.58 -15.99 9.94
N ASP A 217 -13.95 -15.67 11.17
CA ASP A 217 -15.10 -16.27 11.84
C ASP A 217 -16.39 -15.99 11.06
N GLU A 218 -16.57 -14.75 10.56
CA GLU A 218 -17.72 -14.39 9.71
C GLU A 218 -17.75 -15.13 8.36
N LYS A 219 -16.58 -15.44 7.76
CA LYS A 219 -16.51 -16.25 6.54
C LYS A 219 -16.80 -17.74 6.76
N SER A 220 -16.54 -18.25 7.96
CA SER A 220 -16.81 -19.65 8.29
C SER A 220 -18.29 -19.94 8.54
N GLU A 221 -19.12 -18.92 8.74
CA GLU A 221 -20.59 -18.98 8.77
C GLU A 221 -21.21 -18.84 7.37
N GLU A 222 -20.60 -19.44 6.33
CA GLU A 222 -21.28 -19.60 5.04
C GLU A 222 -22.54 -20.43 5.27
N TYR A 223 -23.68 -19.78 5.13
CA TYR A 223 -24.98 -20.43 5.13
C TYR A 223 -24.97 -21.55 4.10
N PRO A 224 -25.34 -22.77 4.45
CA PRO A 224 -25.61 -23.80 3.46
C PRO A 224 -26.69 -23.24 2.54
N LEU A 225 -26.37 -23.05 1.28
CA LEU A 225 -27.36 -22.80 0.26
C LEU A 225 -28.30 -24.01 0.31
N GLY A 226 -29.51 -23.80 0.85
CA GLY A 226 -30.54 -24.81 0.88
C GLY A 226 -30.82 -25.26 -0.55
N ASP A 227 -30.94 -26.57 -0.70
CA ASP A 227 -31.35 -27.26 -1.92
C ASP A 227 -32.67 -26.71 -2.49
#